data_f4ea45ad82f4fd49e53f62a225d2154a
#
_entry.id   f4ea45ad82f4fd49e53f62a225d2154a
#
_cell.length_a   1.000
_cell.length_b   1.000
_cell.length_c   1.000
_cell.angle_alpha   90.00
_cell.angle_beta   90.00
_cell.angle_gamma   90.00
#
_symmetry.space_group_name_H-M   'P 1'
#
loop_
_entity.id
_entity.type
_entity.pdbx_description
1 polymer ?
#
loop_
_entity_poly.entity_id
_entity_poly.type
_entity_poly.pdbx_seq_one_letter_code
_entity_poly.pdbx_strand_id
1 'polypeptide(L)'
;MTFPIPRAPKRRAFTPVAAMPTVEEVSAGGVIVNFDDRNLPVAIIARINRGGRLEWCLPKGHPEGDESKAAAAAREIEEETGISGNVITSLGSIDYWFNVSGHRVHKTVHHFLFSATGGELTTENDPDHEAVDVAWVNIDDLGRKLSFPNERRIAEIAREYIIHQLS
;
A
#
# COMPACT_ATOMS: atom_id res chain seq x y z
N MET A 1 -29.77 -47.28 30.97
CA MET A 1 -29.77 -45.90 31.33
C MET A 1 -28.65 -45.19 30.56
N THR A 2 -29.02 -44.57 29.47
CA THR A 2 -28.08 -43.84 28.60
C THR A 2 -27.91 -42.45 29.20
N PHE A 3 -26.73 -42.14 29.66
CA PHE A 3 -26.38 -40.78 30.02
C PHE A 3 -26.42 -39.95 28.76
N PRO A 4 -27.09 -38.80 28.73
CA PRO A 4 -26.96 -37.91 27.60
C PRO A 4 -25.49 -37.56 27.48
N ILE A 5 -24.90 -37.89 26.37
CA ILE A 5 -23.56 -37.40 26.00
C ILE A 5 -23.67 -35.88 26.11
N PRO A 6 -22.86 -35.24 27.00
CA PRO A 6 -22.87 -33.79 27.04
C PRO A 6 -22.59 -33.33 25.63
N ARG A 7 -23.53 -32.61 25.03
CA ARG A 7 -23.29 -31.94 23.78
C ARG A 7 -22.03 -31.15 24.00
N ALA A 8 -20.99 -31.51 23.25
CA ALA A 8 -19.81 -30.68 23.15
C ALA A 8 -20.31 -29.24 23.04
N PRO A 9 -19.77 -28.30 23.83
CA PRO A 9 -20.23 -26.92 23.75
C PRO A 9 -20.27 -26.59 22.29
N LYS A 10 -21.41 -26.16 21.80
CA LYS A 10 -21.52 -25.67 20.43
C LYS A 10 -20.36 -24.71 20.27
N ARG A 11 -19.30 -25.15 19.65
CA ARG A 11 -18.28 -24.25 19.17
C ARG A 11 -19.07 -23.19 18.44
N ARG A 12 -19.16 -22.00 19.01
CA ARG A 12 -19.77 -20.87 18.36
C ARG A 12 -19.36 -20.95 16.92
N ALA A 13 -20.35 -21.07 16.03
CA ALA A 13 -20.18 -21.34 14.63
C ALA A 13 -18.83 -20.88 14.11
N PHE A 14 -17.81 -21.72 14.28
CA PHE A 14 -16.51 -21.48 13.69
C PHE A 14 -16.70 -21.78 12.22
N THR A 15 -17.15 -20.77 11.46
CA THR A 15 -17.19 -20.89 10.01
C THR A 15 -15.75 -21.09 9.57
N PRO A 16 -15.41 -22.23 8.98
CA PRO A 16 -14.06 -22.44 8.45
C PRO A 16 -13.70 -21.25 7.57
N VAL A 17 -12.47 -20.74 7.65
CA VAL A 17 -12.00 -19.62 6.84
C VAL A 17 -12.29 -19.85 5.37
N ALA A 18 -12.21 -21.10 4.88
CA ALA A 18 -12.52 -21.49 3.51
C ALA A 18 -14.01 -21.32 3.13
N ALA A 19 -14.93 -21.25 4.12
CA ALA A 19 -16.38 -21.10 3.89
C ALA A 19 -16.86 -19.68 4.16
N MET A 20 -16.00 -18.75 4.57
CA MET A 20 -16.38 -17.34 4.76
C MET A 20 -16.51 -16.65 3.40
N PRO A 21 -17.53 -15.77 3.26
CA PRO A 21 -17.61 -14.94 2.06
C PRO A 21 -16.33 -14.13 1.88
N THR A 22 -15.80 -14.12 0.66
CA THR A 22 -14.61 -13.34 0.32
C THR A 22 -15.03 -12.00 -0.26
N VAL A 23 -14.48 -10.93 0.30
CA VAL A 23 -14.62 -9.57 -0.21
C VAL A 23 -13.33 -9.18 -0.88
N GLU A 24 -13.40 -8.74 -2.13
CA GLU A 24 -12.25 -8.24 -2.89
C GLU A 24 -12.11 -6.74 -2.69
N GLU A 25 -10.92 -6.31 -2.29
CA GLU A 25 -10.56 -4.89 -2.22
C GLU A 25 -9.36 -4.63 -3.11
N VAL A 26 -9.35 -3.51 -3.80
CA VAL A 26 -8.28 -3.09 -4.69
C VAL A 26 -7.80 -1.71 -4.30
N SER A 27 -6.50 -1.55 -4.20
CA SER A 27 -5.83 -0.26 -4.05
C SER A 27 -4.76 -0.11 -5.11
N ALA A 28 -4.37 1.11 -5.37
CA ALA A 28 -3.28 1.44 -6.28
C ALA A 28 -2.42 2.54 -5.69
N GLY A 29 -1.14 2.45 -5.93
CA GLY A 29 -0.16 3.42 -5.44
C GLY A 29 1.18 3.19 -6.09
N GLY A 30 2.25 3.61 -5.46
CA GLY A 30 3.54 3.32 -6.03
C GLY A 30 4.72 4.11 -5.48
N VAL A 31 5.76 4.04 -6.28
CA VAL A 31 7.06 4.64 -6.01
C VAL A 31 7.22 5.83 -6.95
N ILE A 32 7.20 7.04 -6.41
CA ILE A 32 7.38 8.27 -7.17
C ILE A 32 8.77 8.83 -6.92
N VAL A 33 9.54 8.97 -7.99
CA VAL A 33 10.96 9.30 -7.94
C VAL A 33 11.23 10.67 -8.57
N ASN A 34 11.99 11.49 -7.88
CA ASN A 34 12.54 12.72 -8.45
C ASN A 34 13.83 12.37 -9.21
N PHE A 35 13.73 12.25 -10.53
CA PHE A 35 14.87 11.92 -11.38
C PHE A 35 15.81 13.09 -11.63
N ASP A 36 15.43 14.30 -11.25
CA ASP A 36 16.30 15.49 -11.36
C ASP A 36 17.39 15.50 -10.28
N ASP A 37 17.20 14.74 -9.22
CA ASP A 37 18.17 14.57 -8.16
C ASP A 37 18.90 13.25 -8.35
N ARG A 38 20.25 13.29 -8.34
CA ARG A 38 21.10 12.10 -8.54
C ARG A 38 20.89 11.01 -7.50
N ASN A 39 20.41 11.36 -6.31
CA ASN A 39 20.13 10.42 -5.24
C ASN A 39 18.78 9.70 -5.41
N LEU A 40 18.02 10.06 -6.43
CA LEU A 40 16.73 9.46 -6.76
C LEU A 40 15.80 9.39 -5.54
N PRO A 41 15.44 10.53 -4.93
CA PRO A 41 14.57 10.52 -3.77
C PRO A 41 13.15 10.09 -4.14
N VAL A 42 12.54 9.35 -3.22
CA VAL A 42 11.18 8.80 -3.33
C VAL A 42 10.31 9.40 -2.24
N ALA A 43 9.11 9.82 -2.59
CA ALA A 43 8.16 10.37 -1.61
C ALA A 43 7.41 9.24 -0.92
N ILE A 44 7.50 9.19 0.41
CA ILE A 44 6.80 8.21 1.25
C ILE A 44 6.05 8.91 2.35
N ILE A 45 5.08 8.20 2.94
CA ILE A 45 4.24 8.74 4.02
C ILE A 45 4.44 7.95 5.30
N ALA A 46 4.14 8.60 6.42
CA ALA A 46 4.11 7.96 7.72
C ALA A 46 2.68 7.95 8.26
N ARG A 47 2.32 6.86 8.93
CA ARG A 47 1.04 6.67 9.62
C ARG A 47 1.30 6.22 11.03
N ILE A 48 0.34 6.50 11.93
CA ILE A 48 0.35 5.94 13.28
C ILE A 48 -0.52 4.69 13.28
N ASN A 49 0.07 3.55 13.65
CA ASN A 49 -0.68 2.30 13.75
C ASN A 49 -1.51 2.24 15.04
N ARG A 50 -2.31 1.18 15.20
CA ARG A 50 -3.16 0.99 16.40
C ARG A 50 -2.39 0.95 17.71
N GLY A 51 -1.12 0.53 17.66
CA GLY A 51 -0.23 0.51 18.83
C GLY A 51 0.45 1.84 19.12
N GLY A 52 0.14 2.90 18.37
CA GLY A 52 0.75 4.22 18.53
C GLY A 52 2.13 4.35 17.93
N ARG A 53 2.55 3.41 17.09
CA ARG A 53 3.86 3.43 16.44
C ARG A 53 3.79 4.08 15.07
N LEU A 54 4.83 4.80 14.73
CA LEU A 54 5.00 5.39 13.41
C LEU A 54 5.43 4.30 12.41
N GLU A 55 4.70 4.22 11.31
CA GLU A 55 5.02 3.31 10.21
C GLU A 55 5.20 4.09 8.92
N TRP A 56 6.30 3.84 8.21
CA TRP A 56 6.57 4.44 6.92
C TRP A 56 6.11 3.49 5.82
N CYS A 57 5.38 4.03 4.86
CA CYS A 57 4.79 3.23 3.78
C CYS A 57 4.72 4.00 2.47
N LEU A 58 4.52 3.23 1.39
CA LEU A 58 4.27 3.79 0.07
C LEU A 58 2.83 4.34 0.03
N PRO A 59 2.62 5.50 -0.63
CA PRO A 59 1.28 6.06 -0.79
C PRO A 59 0.40 5.14 -1.66
N LYS A 60 -0.86 4.99 -1.29
CA LYS A 60 -1.85 4.18 -2.00
C LYS A 60 -3.26 4.50 -1.56
N GLY A 61 -4.23 4.14 -2.39
CA GLY A 61 -5.64 4.25 -2.04
C GLY A 61 -6.54 3.57 -3.08
N HIS A 62 -7.84 3.69 -2.88
CA HIS A 62 -8.82 3.02 -3.69
C HIS A 62 -9.10 3.77 -5.00
N PRO A 63 -9.19 3.04 -6.15
CA PRO A 63 -9.70 3.64 -7.39
C PRO A 63 -11.11 4.19 -7.20
N GLU A 64 -11.41 5.28 -7.88
CA GLU A 64 -12.72 5.92 -7.87
C GLU A 64 -13.37 5.81 -9.25
N GLY A 65 -14.65 5.42 -9.29
CA GLY A 65 -15.40 5.32 -10.54
C GLY A 65 -14.69 4.44 -11.57
N ASP A 66 -14.54 4.98 -12.80
CA ASP A 66 -13.91 4.27 -13.93
C ASP A 66 -12.41 4.52 -14.03
N GLU A 67 -11.80 5.04 -13.01
CA GLU A 67 -10.37 5.32 -12.95
C GLU A 67 -9.55 4.07 -13.23
N SER A 68 -8.54 4.17 -14.10
CA SER A 68 -7.56 3.10 -14.24
C SER A 68 -6.73 2.98 -12.96
N LYS A 69 -6.11 1.83 -12.74
CA LYS A 69 -5.24 1.63 -11.58
C LYS A 69 -4.07 2.63 -11.57
N ALA A 70 -3.48 2.89 -12.73
CA ALA A 70 -2.39 3.87 -12.83
C ALA A 70 -2.88 5.29 -12.53
N ALA A 71 -4.06 5.69 -13.01
CA ALA A 71 -4.63 6.99 -12.71
C ALA A 71 -4.99 7.13 -11.21
N ALA A 72 -5.55 6.07 -10.61
CA ALA A 72 -5.81 6.03 -9.19
C ALA A 72 -4.53 6.18 -8.38
N ALA A 73 -3.48 5.46 -8.77
CA ALA A 73 -2.18 5.55 -8.11
C ALA A 73 -1.61 6.97 -8.18
N ALA A 74 -1.66 7.62 -9.35
CA ALA A 74 -1.19 8.99 -9.51
C ALA A 74 -1.94 9.96 -8.60
N ARG A 75 -3.27 9.85 -8.57
CA ARG A 75 -4.13 10.68 -7.73
C ARG A 75 -3.86 10.49 -6.25
N GLU A 76 -3.79 9.23 -5.80
CA GLU A 76 -3.53 8.90 -4.39
C GLU A 76 -2.14 9.38 -3.95
N ILE A 77 -1.13 9.22 -4.79
CA ILE A 77 0.21 9.74 -4.51
C ILE A 77 0.17 11.25 -4.31
N GLU A 78 -0.52 11.97 -5.20
CA GLU A 78 -0.64 13.43 -5.09
C GLU A 78 -1.40 13.84 -3.82
N GLU A 79 -2.52 13.17 -3.52
CA GLU A 79 -3.30 13.44 -2.32
C GLU A 79 -2.50 13.20 -1.04
N GLU A 80 -1.77 12.11 -0.95
CA GLU A 80 -1.05 11.72 0.26
C GLU A 80 0.31 12.39 0.41
N THR A 81 1.00 12.70 -0.68
CA THR A 81 2.37 13.24 -0.64
C THR A 81 2.51 14.69 -1.11
N GLY A 82 1.55 15.18 -1.90
CA GLY A 82 1.64 16.47 -2.57
C GLY A 82 2.40 16.44 -3.89
N ILE A 83 2.91 15.29 -4.31
CA ILE A 83 3.77 15.17 -5.50
C ILE A 83 2.98 14.63 -6.69
N SER A 84 3.04 15.36 -7.79
CA SER A 84 2.48 14.95 -9.08
C SER A 84 3.51 14.21 -9.91
N GLY A 85 3.07 13.27 -10.74
CA GLY A 85 3.99 12.54 -11.59
C GLY A 85 3.31 11.80 -12.72
N ASN A 86 4.14 11.28 -13.61
CA ASN A 86 3.73 10.46 -14.75
C ASN A 86 4.16 9.02 -14.56
N VAL A 87 3.28 8.08 -14.89
CA VAL A 87 3.57 6.66 -14.79
C VAL A 87 4.66 6.25 -15.78
N ILE A 88 5.59 5.43 -15.30
CA ILE A 88 6.65 4.83 -16.13
C ILE A 88 6.29 3.38 -16.44
N THR A 89 6.02 2.57 -15.42
CA THR A 89 5.72 1.14 -15.57
C THR A 89 5.02 0.58 -14.33
N SER A 90 4.42 -0.59 -14.47
CA SER A 90 3.92 -1.36 -13.34
C SER A 90 5.07 -2.06 -12.61
N LEU A 91 5.00 -2.09 -11.30
CA LEU A 91 5.96 -2.80 -10.43
C LEU A 91 5.39 -4.11 -9.89
N GLY A 92 4.14 -4.44 -10.24
CA GLY A 92 3.45 -5.61 -9.74
C GLY A 92 2.49 -5.29 -8.60
N SER A 93 2.02 -6.33 -7.94
CA SER A 93 1.02 -6.20 -6.89
C SER A 93 1.42 -6.99 -5.65
N ILE A 94 0.83 -6.58 -4.52
CA ILE A 94 0.94 -7.26 -3.24
C ILE A 94 -0.45 -7.68 -2.81
N ASP A 95 -0.58 -8.91 -2.31
CA ASP A 95 -1.85 -9.43 -1.80
C ASP A 95 -1.81 -9.50 -0.28
N TYR A 96 -2.92 -9.09 0.33
CA TYR A 96 -3.15 -9.25 1.77
C TYR A 96 -4.42 -10.02 1.99
N TRP A 97 -4.40 -10.94 2.96
CA TRP A 97 -5.56 -11.71 3.39
C TRP A 97 -5.80 -11.46 4.86
N PHE A 98 -7.01 -11.08 5.22
CA PHE A 98 -7.39 -10.87 6.62
C PHE A 98 -8.89 -11.05 6.80
N ASN A 99 -9.30 -11.25 8.05
CA ASN A 99 -10.69 -11.47 8.41
C ASN A 99 -11.24 -10.24 9.13
N VAL A 100 -12.41 -9.77 8.71
CA VAL A 100 -13.12 -8.67 9.33
C VAL A 100 -14.59 -9.02 9.44
N SER A 101 -15.14 -9.01 10.67
CA SER A 101 -16.57 -9.19 10.92
C SER A 101 -17.21 -10.36 10.17
N GLY A 102 -16.56 -11.53 10.20
CA GLY A 102 -17.07 -12.73 9.54
C GLY A 102 -16.84 -12.80 8.04
N HIS A 103 -16.11 -11.85 7.46
CA HIS A 103 -15.70 -11.85 6.07
C HIS A 103 -14.23 -12.08 5.94
N ARG A 104 -13.84 -12.81 4.90
CA ARG A 104 -12.47 -12.93 4.45
C ARG A 104 -12.21 -11.83 3.44
N VAL A 105 -11.23 -10.98 3.70
CA VAL A 105 -10.88 -9.89 2.79
C VAL A 105 -9.61 -10.27 2.03
N HIS A 106 -9.68 -10.20 0.71
CA HIS A 106 -8.54 -10.29 -0.18
C HIS A 106 -8.27 -8.89 -0.73
N LYS A 107 -7.21 -8.26 -0.25
CA LYS A 107 -6.81 -6.93 -0.69
C LYS A 107 -5.62 -7.05 -1.62
N THR A 108 -5.76 -6.49 -2.81
CA THR A 108 -4.69 -6.40 -3.80
C THR A 108 -4.27 -4.95 -3.95
N VAL A 109 -2.99 -4.67 -3.79
CA VAL A 109 -2.42 -3.33 -3.99
C VAL A 109 -1.52 -3.36 -5.22
N HIS A 110 -1.91 -2.61 -6.25
CA HIS A 110 -1.13 -2.47 -7.48
C HIS A 110 -0.16 -1.30 -7.32
N HIS A 111 1.12 -1.56 -7.60
CA HIS A 111 2.17 -0.55 -7.49
C HIS A 111 2.73 -0.17 -8.86
N PHE A 112 3.01 1.11 -9.03
CA PHE A 112 3.58 1.67 -10.25
C PHE A 112 4.80 2.51 -9.92
N LEU A 113 5.69 2.61 -10.89
CA LEU A 113 6.81 3.55 -10.84
C LEU A 113 6.39 4.83 -11.54
N PHE A 114 6.62 5.97 -10.88
CA PHE A 114 6.31 7.30 -11.39
C PHE A 114 7.56 8.18 -11.44
N SER A 115 7.58 9.05 -12.43
CA SER A 115 8.53 10.17 -12.48
C SER A 115 7.82 11.40 -11.92
N ALA A 116 8.38 12.00 -10.87
CA ALA A 116 7.85 13.23 -10.30
C ALA A 116 7.96 14.39 -11.30
N THR A 117 6.89 15.16 -11.44
CA THR A 117 6.83 16.29 -12.37
C THR A 117 6.62 17.62 -11.67
N GLY A 118 6.19 17.62 -10.42
CA GLY A 118 5.95 18.84 -9.67
C GLY A 118 5.33 18.59 -8.31
N GLY A 119 4.98 19.69 -7.65
CA GLY A 119 4.39 19.67 -6.33
C GLY A 119 5.42 19.83 -5.22
N GLU A 120 4.91 19.93 -4.01
CA GLU A 120 5.70 20.02 -2.78
C GLU A 120 5.17 19.04 -1.76
N LEU A 121 6.06 18.48 -0.95
CA LEU A 121 5.66 17.54 0.10
C LEU A 121 4.66 18.18 1.06
N THR A 122 3.50 17.57 1.18
CA THR A 122 2.47 17.99 2.14
C THR A 122 1.51 16.84 2.41
N THR A 123 0.99 16.77 3.63
CA THR A 123 -0.09 15.86 4.02
C THR A 123 -1.45 16.56 3.99
N GLU A 124 -1.50 17.86 3.68
CA GLU A 124 -2.73 18.66 3.76
C GLU A 124 -3.79 18.26 2.72
N ASN A 125 -3.37 17.62 1.63
CA ASN A 125 -4.27 17.22 0.55
C ASN A 125 -4.83 15.80 0.73
N ASP A 126 -4.45 15.11 1.80
CA ASP A 126 -4.98 13.79 2.12
C ASP A 126 -6.39 13.91 2.69
N PRO A 127 -7.46 13.51 1.94
CA PRO A 127 -8.84 13.67 2.41
C PRO A 127 -9.16 12.85 3.65
N ASP A 128 -8.47 11.73 3.85
CA ASP A 128 -8.70 10.83 4.98
C ASP A 128 -7.84 11.20 6.21
N HIS A 129 -6.92 12.13 6.06
CA HIS A 129 -6.00 12.58 7.10
C HIS A 129 -5.27 11.45 7.84
N GLU A 130 -4.98 10.35 7.13
CA GLU A 130 -4.29 9.19 7.69
C GLU A 130 -2.77 9.40 7.76
N ALA A 131 -2.21 10.12 6.79
CA ALA A 131 -0.79 10.43 6.78
C ALA A 131 -0.48 11.53 7.79
N VAL A 132 0.46 11.27 8.70
CA VAL A 132 0.90 12.22 9.72
C VAL A 132 2.22 12.89 9.37
N ASP A 133 2.94 12.34 8.40
CA ASP A 133 4.20 12.90 7.91
C ASP A 133 4.45 12.44 6.48
N VAL A 134 5.32 13.14 5.79
CA VAL A 134 5.74 12.84 4.43
C VAL A 134 7.22 13.21 4.28
N ALA A 135 7.96 12.41 3.54
CA ALA A 135 9.39 12.63 3.39
C ALA A 135 9.91 12.14 2.03
N TRP A 136 10.97 12.81 1.55
CA TRP A 136 11.80 12.29 0.48
C TRP A 136 12.87 11.37 1.10
N VAL A 137 12.97 10.16 0.58
CA VAL A 137 13.97 9.18 1.00
C VAL A 137 14.72 8.70 -0.24
N ASN A 138 16.03 8.76 -0.22
CA ASN A 138 16.84 8.28 -1.35
C ASN A 138 16.53 6.82 -1.64
N ILE A 139 16.48 6.44 -2.92
CA ILE A 139 16.09 5.09 -3.31
C ILE A 139 16.97 4.01 -2.67
N ASP A 140 18.25 4.29 -2.43
CA ASP A 140 19.16 3.34 -1.79
C ASP A 140 18.82 3.11 -0.31
N ASP A 141 18.13 4.05 0.33
CA ASP A 141 17.73 3.98 1.75
C ASP A 141 16.29 3.54 1.92
N LEU A 142 15.53 3.49 0.85
CA LEU A 142 14.09 3.25 0.88
C LEU A 142 13.73 1.91 1.53
N GLY A 143 14.46 0.85 1.20
CA GLY A 143 14.22 -0.47 1.78
C GLY A 143 14.40 -0.52 3.29
N ARG A 144 15.31 0.28 3.85
CA ARG A 144 15.52 0.37 5.31
C ARG A 144 14.48 1.23 5.99
N LYS A 145 13.94 2.21 5.28
CA LYS A 145 12.97 3.16 5.85
C LYS A 145 11.55 2.60 5.88
N LEU A 146 11.16 1.85 4.86
CA LEU A 146 9.81 1.27 4.79
C LEU A 146 9.59 0.22 5.90
N SER A 147 8.45 0.29 6.55
CA SER A 147 8.13 -0.58 7.69
C SER A 147 7.68 -1.98 7.27
N PHE A 148 7.19 -2.17 6.05
CA PHE A 148 6.59 -3.42 5.60
C PHE A 148 7.46 -4.20 4.62
N PRO A 149 7.73 -5.50 4.88
CA PRO A 149 8.56 -6.32 4.00
C PRO A 149 8.08 -6.38 2.55
N ASN A 150 6.77 -6.44 2.34
CA ASN A 150 6.19 -6.49 1.00
C ASN A 150 6.47 -5.20 0.21
N GLU A 151 6.41 -4.06 0.87
CA GLU A 151 6.73 -2.77 0.24
C GLU A 151 8.23 -2.62 0.00
N ARG A 152 9.06 -3.15 0.89
CA ARG A 152 10.52 -3.20 0.65
C ARG A 152 10.86 -3.95 -0.63
N ARG A 153 10.10 -5.01 -0.91
CA ARG A 153 10.26 -5.77 -2.15
C ARG A 153 9.87 -4.93 -3.38
N ILE A 154 8.79 -4.17 -3.30
CA ILE A 154 8.38 -3.25 -4.38
C ILE A 154 9.45 -2.18 -4.60
N ALA A 155 10.00 -1.64 -3.53
CA ALA A 155 11.11 -0.66 -3.61
C ALA A 155 12.33 -1.25 -4.31
N GLU A 156 12.67 -2.50 -4.03
CA GLU A 156 13.79 -3.19 -4.68
C GLU A 156 13.52 -3.43 -6.16
N ILE A 157 12.31 -3.81 -6.53
CA ILE A 157 11.89 -3.97 -7.93
C ILE A 157 12.03 -2.63 -8.67
N ALA A 158 11.60 -1.53 -8.04
CA ALA A 158 11.73 -0.19 -8.60
C ALA A 158 13.20 0.18 -8.82
N ARG A 159 14.04 -0.06 -7.83
CA ARG A 159 15.48 0.22 -7.90
C ARG A 159 16.13 -0.56 -9.03
N GLU A 160 15.87 -1.86 -9.12
CA GLU A 160 16.38 -2.73 -10.19
C GLU A 160 15.94 -2.25 -11.56
N TYR A 161 14.67 -1.88 -11.72
CA TYR A 161 14.16 -1.35 -12.96
C TYR A 161 14.90 -0.07 -13.39
N ILE A 162 15.10 0.85 -12.47
CA ILE A 162 15.79 2.11 -12.75
C ILE A 162 17.23 1.85 -13.17
N ILE A 163 17.93 0.97 -12.48
CA ILE A 163 19.32 0.63 -12.78
C ILE A 163 19.45 -0.02 -14.16
N HIS A 164 18.57 -0.97 -14.48
CA HIS A 164 18.72 -1.79 -15.68
C HIS A 164 17.99 -1.25 -16.90
N GLN A 165 16.96 -0.44 -16.75
CA GLN A 165 16.14 0.01 -17.86
C GLN A 165 16.26 1.51 -18.15
N LEU A 166 16.61 2.32 -17.17
CA LEU A 166 16.64 3.76 -17.28
C LEU A 166 18.06 4.37 -17.22
N SER A 167 19.05 3.53 -17.03
CA SER A 167 20.48 3.96 -17.00
C SER A 167 21.10 3.85 -18.37
#